data_37ae459cc8be9a719fc3d654b774c325
#
_entry.id   37ae459cc8be9a719fc3d654b774c325
#
_cell.length_a   1.000
_cell.length_b   1.000
_cell.length_c   1.000
_cell.angle_alpha   90.00
_cell.angle_beta   90.00
_cell.angle_gamma   90.00
#
_symmetry.space_group_name_H-M   'P 1'
#
loop_
_entity.id
_entity.type
_entity.pdbx_description
1 polymer ?
#
loop_
_entity_poly.entity_id
_entity_poly.type
_entity_poly.pdbx_seq_one_letter_code
_entity_poly.pdbx_strand_id
1 'polypeptide(L)'
;MGLSKDFIESFLIKNGTPIYNSCSGYVGDNYLEEEITNRDPRLYQIVDNNHKPYYVRNGVRDLNEAANRVGASKSVTGYDCVKFHHANTAQQEARSSSFDWFVYRYAEVLLINAEAHAELGTCTQEVLDKTINKLRDRVDMAHL
;
A
#
# COMPACT_ATOMS: atom_id res chain seq x y z
N MET A 1 4.00 9.44 -10.03
CA MET A 1 5.07 8.92 -9.11
C MET A 1 4.94 7.41 -9.08
N GLY A 2 6.02 6.67 -9.38
CA GLY A 2 6.04 5.21 -9.36
C GLY A 2 6.63 4.68 -8.05
N LEU A 3 6.21 3.49 -7.68
CA LEU A 3 6.77 2.72 -6.56
C LEU A 3 7.85 1.78 -7.09
N SER A 4 8.86 1.45 -6.28
CA SER A 4 9.84 0.44 -6.66
C SER A 4 9.29 -0.98 -6.50
N LYS A 5 9.86 -1.93 -7.25
CA LYS A 5 9.50 -3.34 -7.11
C LYS A 5 9.83 -3.85 -5.71
N ASP A 6 10.99 -3.53 -5.17
CA ASP A 6 11.39 -3.90 -3.81
C ASP A 6 10.38 -3.44 -2.75
N PHE A 7 9.83 -2.22 -2.92
CA PHE A 7 8.78 -1.73 -2.03
C PHE A 7 7.50 -2.57 -2.13
N ILE A 8 7.08 -2.95 -3.34
CA ILE A 8 5.92 -3.84 -3.54
C ILE A 8 6.19 -5.22 -2.93
N GLU A 9 7.37 -5.78 -3.14
CA GLU A 9 7.76 -7.09 -2.61
C GLU A 9 7.89 -7.12 -1.09
N SER A 10 8.15 -5.98 -0.45
CA SER A 10 8.22 -5.87 1.02
C SER A 10 6.90 -6.12 1.74
N PHE A 11 5.77 -6.00 1.03
CA PHE A 11 4.47 -6.32 1.62
C PHE A 11 4.32 -7.83 1.82
N LEU A 12 3.74 -8.20 2.94
CA LEU A 12 3.53 -9.60 3.30
C LEU A 12 2.32 -10.20 2.56
N ILE A 13 2.22 -11.50 2.55
CA ILE A 13 0.97 -12.21 2.26
C ILE A 13 -0.02 -11.96 3.41
N LYS A 14 -1.32 -12.05 3.16
CA LYS A 14 -2.37 -11.78 4.15
C LYS A 14 -2.22 -12.61 5.45
N ASN A 15 -1.66 -13.80 5.34
CA ASN A 15 -1.35 -14.67 6.49
C ASN A 15 -0.11 -14.23 7.30
N GLY A 16 0.53 -13.13 6.93
CA GLY A 16 1.71 -12.57 7.61
C GLY A 16 3.06 -13.14 7.16
N THR A 17 3.10 -14.03 6.16
CA THR A 17 4.37 -14.58 5.65
C THR A 17 4.97 -13.71 4.55
N PRO A 18 6.32 -13.62 4.44
CA PRO A 18 6.97 -13.00 3.30
C PRO A 18 6.73 -13.77 2.00
N ILE A 19 6.73 -13.07 0.86
CA ILE A 19 6.48 -13.68 -0.48
C ILE A 19 7.49 -14.73 -0.88
N TYR A 20 8.73 -14.59 -0.44
CA TYR A 20 9.83 -15.52 -0.76
C TYR A 20 9.78 -16.82 0.06
N ASN A 21 8.87 -16.92 1.03
CA ASN A 21 8.68 -18.17 1.76
C ASN A 21 7.94 -19.18 0.85
N SER A 22 8.48 -20.39 0.71
CA SER A 22 7.93 -21.44 -0.16
C SER A 22 6.48 -21.83 0.17
N CYS A 23 6.06 -21.61 1.41
CA CYS A 23 4.70 -21.89 1.89
C CYS A 23 3.81 -20.64 1.94
N SER A 24 4.23 -19.53 1.35
CA SER A 24 3.50 -18.25 1.43
C SER A 24 2.17 -18.26 0.67
N GLY A 25 2.07 -19.06 -0.40
CA GLY A 25 0.93 -19.01 -1.32
C GLY A 25 0.99 -17.82 -2.27
N TYR A 26 2.18 -17.23 -2.48
CA TYR A 26 2.40 -16.19 -3.48
C TYR A 26 2.16 -16.74 -4.89
N VAL A 27 1.35 -16.06 -5.69
CA VAL A 27 0.90 -16.54 -7.01
C VAL A 27 1.89 -16.19 -8.12
N GLY A 28 2.68 -15.12 -7.94
CA GLY A 28 3.64 -14.63 -8.94
C GLY A 28 3.42 -13.16 -9.28
N ASP A 29 4.19 -12.67 -10.24
CA ASP A 29 4.26 -11.26 -10.65
C ASP A 29 4.17 -11.07 -12.18
N ASN A 30 3.59 -12.03 -12.90
CA ASN A 30 3.39 -11.89 -14.34
C ASN A 30 2.41 -10.76 -14.69
N TYR A 31 1.42 -10.56 -13.84
CA TYR A 31 0.44 -9.49 -13.93
C TYR A 31 0.23 -8.84 -12.57
N LEU A 32 -0.03 -7.54 -12.55
CA LEU A 32 -0.26 -6.79 -11.30
C LEU A 32 -1.38 -7.41 -10.45
N GLU A 33 -2.45 -7.87 -11.07
CA GLU A 33 -3.59 -8.46 -10.35
C GLU A 33 -3.22 -9.79 -9.67
N GLU A 34 -2.31 -10.57 -10.25
CA GLU A 34 -1.74 -11.77 -9.62
C GLU A 34 -0.84 -11.37 -8.46
N GLU A 35 0.08 -10.44 -8.70
CA GLU A 35 1.06 -9.98 -7.73
C GLU A 35 0.43 -9.44 -6.45
N ILE A 36 -0.69 -8.70 -6.56
CA ILE A 36 -1.41 -8.16 -5.41
C ILE A 36 -2.37 -9.16 -4.75
N THR A 37 -2.64 -10.32 -5.39
CA THR A 37 -3.60 -11.30 -4.88
C THR A 37 -3.15 -11.88 -3.55
N ASN A 38 -4.07 -11.92 -2.56
CA ASN A 38 -3.83 -12.47 -1.22
C ASN A 38 -2.67 -11.80 -0.45
N ARG A 39 -2.35 -10.56 -0.82
CA ARG A 39 -1.33 -9.73 -0.15
C ARG A 39 -1.93 -8.86 0.94
N ASP A 40 -1.09 -8.20 1.67
CA ASP A 40 -1.46 -7.17 2.64
C ASP A 40 -2.44 -6.16 2.00
N PRO A 41 -3.63 -5.96 2.58
CA PRO A 41 -4.64 -5.05 1.98
C PRO A 41 -4.18 -3.60 1.83
N ARG A 42 -3.11 -3.19 2.53
CA ARG A 42 -2.52 -1.86 2.36
C ARG A 42 -1.87 -1.69 0.99
N LEU A 43 -1.41 -2.79 0.38
CA LEU A 43 -0.87 -2.78 -0.98
C LEU A 43 -1.94 -2.34 -2.00
N TYR A 44 -3.17 -2.88 -1.91
CA TYR A 44 -4.28 -2.46 -2.77
C TYR A 44 -4.66 -0.98 -2.62
N GLN A 45 -4.37 -0.40 -1.47
CA GLN A 45 -4.72 0.99 -1.17
C GLN A 45 -3.74 2.00 -1.72
N ILE A 46 -2.54 1.58 -2.11
CA ILE A 46 -1.47 2.48 -2.55
C ILE A 46 -1.08 2.33 -4.02
N VAL A 47 -1.38 1.19 -4.65
CA VAL A 47 -1.08 0.92 -6.06
C VAL A 47 -2.33 1.10 -6.90
N ASP A 48 -2.19 1.66 -8.11
CA ASP A 48 -3.27 1.71 -9.10
C ASP A 48 -3.63 0.29 -9.56
N ASN A 49 -4.84 -0.12 -9.27
CA ASN A 49 -5.35 -1.46 -9.56
C ASN A 49 -6.87 -1.40 -9.82
N ASN A 50 -7.47 -2.55 -10.18
CA ASN A 50 -8.90 -2.62 -10.48
C ASN A 50 -9.82 -2.31 -9.28
N HIS A 51 -9.35 -2.47 -8.04
CA HIS A 51 -10.10 -2.13 -6.82
C HIS A 51 -9.97 -0.65 -6.45
N LYS A 52 -8.85 -0.02 -6.81
CA LYS A 52 -8.58 1.39 -6.54
C LYS A 52 -7.89 2.05 -7.74
N PRO A 53 -8.62 2.27 -8.83
CA PRO A 53 -8.03 2.80 -10.04
C PRO A 53 -7.67 4.28 -9.90
N TYR A 54 -6.55 4.67 -10.51
CA TYR A 54 -6.12 6.06 -10.62
C TYR A 54 -6.96 6.82 -11.64
N TYR A 55 -7.15 6.25 -12.81
CA TYR A 55 -7.99 6.78 -13.86
C TYR A 55 -9.27 5.98 -13.97
N VAL A 56 -10.41 6.68 -13.94
CA VAL A 56 -11.74 6.09 -14.05
C VAL A 56 -12.50 6.79 -15.15
N ARG A 57 -13.00 6.01 -16.12
CA ARG A 57 -13.95 6.47 -17.13
C ARG A 57 -15.23 5.64 -17.00
N ASN A 58 -16.35 6.32 -16.84
CA ASN A 58 -17.66 5.66 -16.67
C ASN A 58 -17.68 4.60 -15.53
N GLY A 59 -16.97 4.88 -14.44
CA GLY A 59 -16.91 3.96 -13.29
C GLY A 59 -15.98 2.75 -13.46
N VAL A 60 -15.23 2.67 -14.58
CA VAL A 60 -14.28 1.58 -14.87
C VAL A 60 -12.86 2.14 -14.99
N ARG A 61 -11.87 1.38 -14.54
CA ARG A 61 -10.46 1.73 -14.68
C ARG A 61 -10.12 1.97 -16.15
N ASP A 62 -9.57 3.14 -16.45
CA ASP A 62 -9.16 3.49 -17.81
C ASP A 62 -7.69 3.10 -18.05
N LEU A 63 -7.48 1.89 -18.53
CA LEU A 63 -6.15 1.36 -18.85
C LEU A 63 -5.48 2.11 -20.00
N ASN A 64 -6.26 2.72 -20.91
CA ASN A 64 -5.71 3.50 -22.03
C ASN A 64 -5.05 4.77 -21.51
N GLU A 65 -5.67 5.47 -20.58
CA GLU A 65 -5.07 6.65 -19.95
C GLU A 65 -3.83 6.27 -19.16
N ALA A 66 -3.87 5.18 -18.39
CA ALA A 66 -2.71 4.68 -17.67
C ALA A 66 -1.54 4.31 -18.63
N ALA A 67 -1.84 3.68 -19.78
CA ALA A 67 -0.85 3.30 -20.78
C ALA A 67 -0.30 4.51 -21.56
N ASN A 68 -1.11 5.55 -21.77
CA ASN A 68 -0.75 6.73 -22.57
C ASN A 68 -0.06 7.84 -21.78
N ARG A 69 0.17 7.65 -20.50
CA ARG A 69 0.90 8.62 -19.68
C ARG A 69 2.33 8.78 -20.19
N VAL A 70 2.73 10.00 -20.47
CA VAL A 70 4.06 10.34 -20.99
C VAL A 70 4.78 11.32 -20.06
N GLY A 71 6.11 11.32 -20.12
CA GLY A 71 6.94 12.25 -19.38
C GLY A 71 7.02 11.95 -17.87
N ALA A 72 7.16 13.00 -17.05
CA ALA A 72 7.37 12.89 -15.60
C ALA A 72 6.19 12.26 -14.83
N SER A 73 5.04 12.14 -15.45
CA SER A 73 3.85 11.55 -14.83
C SER A 73 3.78 10.04 -14.96
N LYS A 74 4.61 9.43 -15.80
CA LYS A 74 4.63 7.98 -16.02
C LYS A 74 5.50 7.27 -14.99
N SER A 75 5.00 6.19 -14.41
CA SER A 75 5.82 5.25 -13.65
C SER A 75 6.68 4.42 -14.60
N VAL A 76 7.98 4.38 -14.36
CA VAL A 76 8.90 3.51 -15.13
C VAL A 76 8.84 2.06 -14.66
N THR A 77 8.28 1.81 -13.49
CA THR A 77 8.17 0.49 -12.88
C THR A 77 6.83 -0.20 -13.14
N GLY A 78 5.85 0.53 -13.68
CA GLY A 78 4.49 0.05 -13.84
C GLY A 78 3.61 0.16 -12.58
N TYR A 79 4.20 0.42 -11.41
CA TYR A 79 3.46 0.56 -10.15
C TYR A 79 3.13 2.03 -9.89
N ASP A 80 1.97 2.48 -10.33
CA ASP A 80 1.51 3.84 -10.07
C ASP A 80 0.98 4.00 -8.65
N CYS A 81 1.47 5.02 -7.94
CA CYS A 81 1.04 5.30 -6.58
C CYS A 81 -0.25 6.12 -6.59
N VAL A 82 -1.32 5.58 -5.96
CA VAL A 82 -2.61 6.25 -5.80
C VAL A 82 -2.82 6.86 -4.41
N LYS A 83 -1.79 6.83 -3.56
CA LYS A 83 -1.86 7.46 -2.25
C LYS A 83 -2.02 8.98 -2.43
N PHE A 84 -2.93 9.58 -1.67
CA PHE A 84 -3.33 10.99 -1.79
C PHE A 84 -4.06 11.35 -3.09
N HIS A 85 -4.46 10.37 -3.89
CA HIS A 85 -5.32 10.62 -5.03
C HIS A 85 -6.76 10.86 -4.56
N HIS A 86 -7.35 11.97 -5.00
CA HIS A 86 -8.72 12.32 -4.65
C HIS A 86 -9.69 11.84 -5.74
N ALA A 87 -10.83 11.24 -5.34
CA ALA A 87 -11.82 10.73 -6.29
C ALA A 87 -12.50 11.84 -7.12
N ASN A 88 -12.54 13.08 -6.61
CA ASN A 88 -13.09 14.22 -7.33
C ASN A 88 -12.06 14.76 -8.32
N THR A 89 -12.37 14.73 -9.61
CA THR A 89 -11.48 15.19 -10.69
C THR A 89 -11.07 16.65 -10.56
N ALA A 90 -11.93 17.51 -10.01
CA ALA A 90 -11.59 18.91 -9.78
C ALA A 90 -10.46 19.11 -8.78
N GLN A 91 -10.24 18.14 -7.88
CA GLN A 91 -9.13 18.14 -6.92
C GLN A 91 -7.83 17.54 -7.50
N GLN A 92 -7.89 16.96 -8.69
CA GLN A 92 -6.73 16.36 -9.37
C GLN A 92 -6.01 17.35 -10.27
N GLU A 93 -6.66 18.49 -10.60
CA GLU A 93 -6.05 19.54 -11.39
C GLU A 93 -4.87 20.20 -10.65
N ALA A 94 -3.88 20.64 -11.41
CA ALA A 94 -2.71 21.30 -10.86
C ALA A 94 -3.08 22.52 -10.01
N ARG A 95 -2.64 22.55 -8.75
CA ARG A 95 -2.87 23.65 -7.78
C ARG A 95 -4.32 23.79 -7.30
N SER A 96 -5.20 22.84 -7.56
CA SER A 96 -6.60 22.89 -7.13
C SER A 96 -6.92 21.97 -5.95
N SER A 97 -5.98 21.13 -5.53
CA SER A 97 -6.20 20.21 -4.41
C SER A 97 -6.28 20.98 -3.09
N SER A 98 -7.37 20.78 -2.36
CA SER A 98 -7.57 21.22 -0.97
C SER A 98 -7.35 20.09 0.04
N PHE A 99 -6.62 19.05 -0.36
CA PHE A 99 -6.36 17.89 0.48
C PHE A 99 -5.37 18.24 1.59
N ASP A 100 -5.78 18.03 2.84
CA ASP A 100 -4.93 18.28 4.00
C ASP A 100 -3.78 17.27 4.07
N TRP A 101 -2.58 17.76 4.27
CA TRP A 101 -1.39 16.93 4.44
C TRP A 101 -1.27 16.44 5.87
N PHE A 102 -1.17 15.14 6.06
CA PHE A 102 -0.94 14.55 7.38
C PHE A 102 0.50 14.79 7.84
N VAL A 103 0.69 15.56 8.90
CA VAL A 103 2.02 15.79 9.50
C VAL A 103 2.38 14.60 10.38
N TYR A 104 1.44 14.14 11.22
CA TYR A 104 1.60 12.97 12.09
C TYR A 104 0.38 12.07 12.02
N ARG A 105 0.62 10.77 12.18
CA ARG A 105 -0.44 9.77 12.21
C ARG A 105 -0.25 8.84 13.41
N TYR A 106 -1.36 8.44 14.04
CA TYR A 106 -1.33 7.51 15.18
C TYR A 106 -0.61 6.19 14.86
N ALA A 107 -0.68 5.71 13.61
CA ALA A 107 0.07 4.55 13.15
C ALA A 107 1.60 4.70 13.32
N GLU A 108 2.12 5.90 13.07
CA GLU A 108 3.55 6.21 13.27
C GLU A 108 3.93 6.12 14.74
N VAL A 109 3.11 6.68 15.64
CA VAL A 109 3.33 6.59 17.09
C VAL A 109 3.36 5.13 17.57
N LEU A 110 2.45 4.29 17.06
CA LEU A 110 2.43 2.86 17.39
C LEU A 110 3.69 2.13 16.89
N LEU A 111 4.16 2.45 15.69
CA LEU A 111 5.39 1.86 15.13
C LEU A 111 6.63 2.30 15.93
N ILE A 112 6.78 3.58 16.23
CA ILE A 112 7.88 4.11 17.05
C ILE A 112 7.89 3.44 18.43
N ASN A 113 6.72 3.26 19.05
CA ASN A 113 6.62 2.60 20.34
C ASN A 113 7.09 1.13 20.27
N ALA A 114 6.65 0.39 19.24
CA ALA A 114 7.07 -0.99 19.03
C ALA A 114 8.59 -1.10 18.78
N GLU A 115 9.13 -0.22 17.94
CA GLU A 115 10.56 -0.16 17.64
C GLU A 115 11.39 0.13 18.90
N ALA A 116 10.99 1.12 19.69
CA ALA A 116 11.67 1.43 20.95
C ALA A 116 11.71 0.23 21.92
N HIS A 117 10.60 -0.50 22.05
CA HIS A 117 10.58 -1.72 22.87
C HIS A 117 11.45 -2.84 22.29
N ALA A 118 11.52 -2.97 20.96
CA ALA A 118 12.39 -3.94 20.32
C ALA A 118 13.89 -3.63 20.57
N GLU A 119 14.29 -2.36 20.40
CA GLU A 119 15.66 -1.90 20.66
C GLU A 119 16.09 -2.07 22.13
N LEU A 120 15.16 -1.87 23.06
CA LEU A 120 15.39 -2.06 24.50
C LEU A 120 15.34 -3.53 24.94
N GLY A 121 15.02 -4.47 24.04
CA GLY A 121 14.83 -5.89 24.39
C GLY A 121 13.62 -6.14 25.31
N THR A 122 12.65 -5.23 25.34
CA THR A 122 11.44 -5.30 26.19
C THR A 122 10.16 -5.55 25.39
N CYS A 123 10.28 -5.98 24.12
CA CYS A 123 9.17 -6.28 23.23
C CYS A 123 8.46 -7.57 23.67
N THR A 124 7.33 -7.44 24.34
CA THR A 124 6.47 -8.54 24.79
C THR A 124 5.25 -8.67 23.86
N GLN A 125 4.51 -9.79 23.96
CA GLN A 125 3.25 -9.96 23.23
C GLN A 125 2.26 -8.83 23.53
N GLU A 126 2.19 -8.37 24.79
CA GLU A 126 1.34 -7.26 25.16
C GLU A 126 1.71 -5.95 24.42
N VAL A 127 3.00 -5.69 24.23
CA VAL A 127 3.48 -4.55 23.43
C VAL A 127 3.07 -4.71 21.97
N LEU A 128 3.25 -5.90 21.39
CA LEU A 128 2.83 -6.17 20.00
C LEU A 128 1.33 -5.98 19.82
N ASP A 129 0.51 -6.46 20.76
CA ASP A 129 -0.95 -6.33 20.69
C ASP A 129 -1.42 -4.88 20.82
N LYS A 130 -0.71 -4.07 21.60
CA LYS A 130 -1.02 -2.63 21.76
C LYS A 130 -0.49 -1.77 20.60
N THR A 131 0.37 -2.29 19.76
CA THR A 131 1.08 -1.55 18.70
C THR A 131 0.87 -2.16 17.31
N ILE A 132 1.71 -3.10 16.92
CA ILE A 132 1.71 -3.69 15.57
C ILE A 132 0.39 -4.40 15.26
N ASN A 133 -0.14 -5.20 16.20
CA ASN A 133 -1.35 -5.96 15.99
C ASN A 133 -2.58 -5.05 15.80
N LYS A 134 -2.65 -3.88 16.44
CA LYS A 134 -3.68 -2.86 16.13
C LYS A 134 -3.64 -2.38 14.67
N LEU A 135 -2.45 -2.26 14.09
CA LEU A 135 -2.32 -1.88 12.68
C LEU A 135 -2.70 -3.03 11.75
N ARG A 136 -2.43 -4.27 12.17
CA ARG A 136 -2.82 -5.49 11.45
C ARG A 136 -4.32 -5.74 11.52
N ASP A 137 -4.95 -5.55 12.69
CA ASP A 137 -6.41 -5.63 12.87
C ASP A 137 -7.18 -4.72 11.91
N ARG A 138 -6.70 -3.49 11.75
CA ARG A 138 -7.34 -2.51 10.85
C ARG A 138 -7.49 -3.00 9.40
N VAL A 139 -6.65 -3.91 8.98
CA VAL A 139 -6.58 -4.43 7.61
C VAL A 139 -6.76 -5.95 7.53
N ASP A 140 -7.23 -6.56 8.61
CA ASP A 140 -7.50 -8.00 8.68
C ASP A 140 -6.27 -8.86 8.30
N MET A 141 -5.10 -8.48 8.82
CA MET A 141 -3.85 -9.24 8.72
C MET A 141 -3.64 -10.11 9.93
N ALA A 142 -3.00 -11.26 9.76
CA ALA A 142 -2.63 -12.14 10.87
C ALA A 142 -1.74 -11.40 11.89
N HIS A 143 -1.94 -11.65 13.17
CA HIS A 143 -1.13 -11.10 14.27
C HIS A 143 0.32 -11.63 14.23
N LEU A 144 1.21 -10.87 14.86
CA LEU A 144 2.55 -11.32 15.24
C LEU A 144 2.49 -12.04 16.56
#